data_9185e6121ef3d15b4c582ea8d3350d4e
#
_entry.id   9185e6121ef3d15b4c582ea8d3350d4e
#
_cell.length_a   1.000
_cell.length_b   1.000
_cell.length_c   1.000
_cell.angle_alpha   90.00
_cell.angle_beta   90.00
_cell.angle_gamma   90.00
#
_symmetry.space_group_name_H-M   'P 1'
#
loop_
_entity.id
_entity.type
_entity.pdbx_description
1 polymer ?
#
loop_
_entity_poly.entity_id
_entity_poly.type
_entity_poly.pdbx_seq_one_letter_code
_entity_poly.pdbx_strand_id
1 'polypeptide(L)'
;MSPTQLSAILAGATVPLLADFSGPRFVQLYLYVHRVDGLEPGVYSFWPERAELERIKSGDQRVAAAGLSLGQELAGNACVAFSMIGDLERAARAHGDRGYRYVHFEAGAIGERLYLAAEALGLGATGIGAFYDEEVRRYLNLRPEQGQVVYHFAIGYPIPDPRLEA
;
A
#
# COMPACT_ATOMS: atom_id res chain seq x y z
N MET A 1 7.54 -14.54 1.50
CA MET A 1 6.20 -14.55 0.85
C MET A 1 6.38 -14.99 -0.57
N SER A 2 5.50 -15.88 -1.07
CA SER A 2 5.58 -16.32 -2.46
C SER A 2 5.05 -15.26 -3.45
N PRO A 3 5.48 -15.29 -4.73
CA PRO A 3 4.92 -14.43 -5.78
C PRO A 3 3.41 -14.65 -5.98
N THR A 4 2.96 -15.88 -5.84
CA THR A 4 1.53 -16.22 -5.95
C THR A 4 0.70 -15.58 -4.86
N GLN A 5 1.20 -15.57 -3.60
CA GLN A 5 0.53 -14.86 -2.50
C GLN A 5 0.46 -13.34 -2.79
N LEU A 6 1.57 -12.73 -3.21
CA LEU A 6 1.56 -11.30 -3.53
C LEU A 6 0.59 -10.98 -4.67
N SER A 7 0.59 -11.78 -5.74
CA SER A 7 -0.31 -11.61 -6.87
C SER A 7 -1.78 -11.70 -6.46
N ALA A 8 -2.15 -12.70 -5.64
CA ALA A 8 -3.51 -12.87 -5.14
C ALA A 8 -3.95 -11.68 -4.26
N ILE A 9 -3.06 -11.21 -3.37
CA ILE A 9 -3.29 -10.04 -2.52
C ILE A 9 -3.55 -8.79 -3.37
N LEU A 10 -2.70 -8.52 -4.36
CA LEU A 10 -2.84 -7.34 -5.21
C LEU A 10 -4.11 -7.39 -6.07
N ALA A 11 -4.41 -8.56 -6.64
CA ALA A 11 -5.63 -8.76 -7.42
C ALA A 11 -6.89 -8.53 -6.57
N GLY A 12 -6.93 -9.12 -5.37
CA GLY A 12 -8.07 -8.95 -4.44
C GLY A 12 -8.24 -7.52 -3.94
N ALA A 13 -7.13 -6.86 -3.57
CA ALA A 13 -7.14 -5.50 -3.04
C ALA A 13 -7.62 -4.47 -4.07
N THR A 14 -7.38 -4.73 -5.35
CA THR A 14 -7.65 -3.77 -6.43
C THR A 14 -8.87 -4.07 -7.30
N VAL A 15 -9.77 -4.95 -6.84
CA VAL A 15 -11.10 -5.11 -7.44
C VAL A 15 -11.84 -3.76 -7.44
N PRO A 16 -12.55 -3.38 -8.50
CA PRO A 16 -13.32 -2.14 -8.54
C PRO A 16 -14.25 -1.99 -7.33
N LEU A 17 -14.31 -0.78 -6.78
CA LEU A 17 -15.21 -0.47 -5.69
C LEU A 17 -16.62 -0.25 -6.26
N LEU A 18 -17.59 -1.03 -5.79
CA LEU A 18 -19.00 -0.84 -6.12
C LEU A 18 -19.59 0.21 -5.17
N ALA A 19 -19.66 1.44 -5.63
CA ALA A 19 -20.19 2.57 -4.87
C ALA A 19 -20.90 3.55 -5.81
N ASP A 20 -21.77 4.40 -5.26
CA ASP A 20 -22.53 5.41 -6.00
C ASP A 20 -21.65 6.58 -6.51
N PHE A 21 -20.42 6.68 -6.02
CA PHE A 21 -19.39 7.57 -6.52
C PHE A 21 -18.38 6.86 -7.42
N SER A 22 -18.73 5.70 -7.95
CA SER A 22 -17.81 4.91 -8.78
C SER A 22 -17.30 5.73 -9.98
N GLY A 23 -15.99 5.76 -10.12
CA GLY A 23 -15.25 6.48 -11.15
C GLY A 23 -13.89 5.83 -11.37
N PRO A 24 -13.01 6.50 -12.08
CA PRO A 24 -11.65 6.01 -12.21
C PRO A 24 -10.99 5.93 -10.83
N ARG A 25 -10.17 4.91 -10.63
CA ARG A 25 -9.38 4.73 -9.41
C ARG A 25 -8.57 5.98 -9.09
N PHE A 26 -8.67 6.45 -7.84
CA PHE A 26 -7.93 7.61 -7.36
C PHE A 26 -6.69 7.24 -6.56
N VAL A 27 -6.58 5.99 -6.11
CA VAL A 27 -5.47 5.52 -5.28
C VAL A 27 -4.52 4.65 -6.09
N GLN A 28 -3.24 5.06 -6.13
CA GLN A 28 -2.13 4.31 -6.71
C GLN A 28 -1.35 3.59 -5.60
N LEU A 29 -1.00 2.32 -5.82
CA LEU A 29 -0.22 1.54 -4.88
C LEU A 29 1.27 1.58 -5.22
N TYR A 30 2.09 1.92 -4.23
CA TYR A 30 3.54 1.74 -4.25
C TYR A 30 3.92 0.70 -3.21
N LEU A 31 4.75 -0.28 -3.62
CA LEU A 31 5.18 -1.40 -2.80
C LEU A 31 6.65 -1.27 -2.46
N TYR A 32 7.00 -1.40 -1.20
CA TYR A 32 8.37 -1.60 -0.73
C TYR A 32 8.53 -3.12 -0.53
N VAL A 33 9.11 -3.76 -1.53
CA VAL A 33 9.32 -5.21 -1.55
C VAL A 33 10.59 -5.53 -0.79
N HIS A 34 10.47 -6.33 0.27
CA HIS A 34 11.60 -6.73 1.11
C HIS A 34 11.90 -8.23 1.01
N ARG A 35 10.86 -9.07 1.09
CA ARG A 35 10.98 -10.53 1.19
C ARG A 35 9.88 -11.23 0.39
N VAL A 36 9.97 -11.14 -0.93
CA VAL A 36 9.13 -11.89 -1.87
C VAL A 36 10.03 -12.74 -2.74
N ASP A 37 9.77 -14.06 -2.77
CA ASP A 37 10.61 -15.00 -3.49
C ASP A 37 10.60 -14.71 -4.99
N GLY A 38 11.79 -14.66 -5.59
CA GLY A 38 11.93 -14.40 -7.02
C GLY A 38 11.66 -12.95 -7.47
N LEU A 39 11.37 -12.03 -6.53
CA LEU A 39 11.24 -10.61 -6.82
C LEU A 39 12.34 -9.83 -6.10
N GLU A 40 13.14 -9.10 -6.85
CA GLU A 40 14.25 -8.31 -6.31
C GLU A 40 13.74 -7.26 -5.30
N PRO A 41 14.43 -7.05 -4.16
CA PRO A 41 14.10 -5.99 -3.24
C PRO A 41 14.11 -4.62 -3.91
N GLY A 42 13.12 -3.78 -3.57
CA GLY A 42 13.01 -2.47 -4.20
C GLY A 42 11.68 -1.79 -3.93
N VAL A 43 11.49 -0.64 -4.58
CA VAL A 43 10.18 0.04 -4.65
C VAL A 43 9.57 -0.22 -6.01
N TYR A 44 8.29 -0.56 -6.01
CA TYR A 44 7.53 -0.83 -7.22
C TYR A 44 6.22 -0.04 -7.24
N SER A 45 5.83 0.46 -8.41
CA SER A 45 4.47 0.93 -8.68
C SER A 45 3.64 -0.24 -9.22
N PHE A 46 2.44 -0.43 -8.72
CA PHE A 46 1.53 -1.48 -9.21
C PHE A 46 0.49 -0.91 -10.16
N TRP A 47 0.36 -1.54 -11.33
CA TRP A 47 -0.60 -1.19 -12.38
C TRP A 47 -1.67 -2.28 -12.51
N PRO A 48 -2.82 -2.15 -11.82
CA PRO A 48 -3.83 -3.20 -11.76
C PRO A 48 -4.42 -3.59 -13.11
N GLU A 49 -4.55 -2.63 -14.03
CA GLU A 49 -5.12 -2.83 -15.36
C GLU A 49 -4.29 -3.79 -16.23
N ARG A 50 -2.98 -3.88 -15.92
CA ARG A 50 -2.03 -4.75 -16.62
C ARG A 50 -1.53 -5.88 -15.75
N ALA A 51 -1.91 -5.89 -14.47
CA ALA A 51 -1.37 -6.78 -13.42
C ALA A 51 0.17 -6.74 -13.37
N GLU A 52 0.77 -5.55 -13.50
CA GLU A 52 2.21 -5.35 -13.61
C GLU A 52 2.78 -4.56 -12.43
N LEU A 53 4.01 -4.92 -12.06
CA LEU A 53 4.86 -4.17 -11.15
C LEU A 53 5.97 -3.46 -11.93
N GLU A 54 5.99 -2.14 -11.91
CA GLU A 54 7.06 -1.33 -12.46
C GLU A 54 8.05 -0.95 -11.37
N ARG A 55 9.32 -1.32 -11.52
CA ARG A 55 10.35 -1.02 -10.52
C ARG A 55 10.80 0.43 -10.60
N ILE A 56 10.60 1.16 -9.49
CA ILE A 56 10.98 2.57 -9.33
C ILE A 56 12.38 2.70 -8.72
N LYS A 57 12.70 1.84 -7.73
CA LYS A 57 14.00 1.81 -7.08
C LYS A 57 14.44 0.37 -6.84
N SER A 58 15.73 0.12 -6.89
CA SER A 58 16.35 -1.16 -6.57
C SER A 58 16.98 -1.16 -5.17
N GLY A 59 17.22 -2.35 -4.63
CA GLY A 59 17.94 -2.57 -3.38
C GLY A 59 17.06 -2.58 -2.14
N ASP A 60 17.70 -2.78 -1.00
CA ASP A 60 17.01 -2.88 0.30
C ASP A 60 16.36 -1.55 0.68
N GLN A 61 15.07 -1.58 0.96
CA GLN A 61 14.26 -0.41 1.29
C GLN A 61 13.70 -0.46 2.73
N ARG A 62 14.13 -1.41 3.56
CA ARG A 62 13.55 -1.64 4.89
C ARG A 62 13.70 -0.45 5.82
N VAL A 63 14.91 0.14 5.88
CA VAL A 63 15.18 1.33 6.71
C VAL A 63 14.34 2.51 6.22
N ALA A 64 14.22 2.68 4.92
CA ALA A 64 13.40 3.74 4.35
C ALA A 64 11.92 3.53 4.65
N ALA A 65 11.37 2.33 4.46
CA ALA A 65 9.96 2.03 4.76
C ALA A 65 9.61 2.29 6.24
N ALA A 66 10.49 1.87 7.16
CA ALA A 66 10.32 2.16 8.59
C ALA A 66 10.38 3.66 8.87
N GLY A 67 11.40 4.36 8.34
CA GLY A 67 11.57 5.81 8.53
C GLY A 67 10.39 6.61 8.04
N LEU A 68 9.90 6.33 6.83
CA LEU A 68 8.72 6.98 6.23
C LEU A 68 7.44 6.73 7.03
N SER A 69 7.37 5.63 7.76
CA SER A 69 6.26 5.26 8.64
C SER A 69 6.49 5.69 10.09
N LEU A 70 7.07 6.86 10.34
CA LEU A 70 7.39 7.40 11.67
C LEU A 70 8.29 6.47 12.52
N GLY A 71 9.25 5.80 11.91
CA GLY A 71 10.17 4.89 12.60
C GLY A 71 9.53 3.55 13.01
N GLN A 72 8.37 3.22 12.48
CA GLN A 72 7.72 1.94 12.79
C GLN A 72 8.43 0.78 12.11
N GLU A 73 9.21 0.03 12.87
CA GLU A 73 10.02 -1.09 12.38
C GLU A 73 9.20 -2.17 11.65
N LEU A 74 7.92 -2.32 11.99
CA LEU A 74 7.05 -3.29 11.33
C LEU A 74 6.98 -3.07 9.80
N ALA A 75 7.05 -1.82 9.33
CA ALA A 75 7.05 -1.54 7.89
C ALA A 75 8.34 -2.05 7.21
N GLY A 76 9.49 -1.98 7.89
CA GLY A 76 10.76 -2.54 7.40
C GLY A 76 10.88 -4.05 7.61
N ASN A 77 10.19 -4.60 8.61
CA ASN A 77 10.23 -6.02 8.95
C ASN A 77 9.18 -6.86 8.21
N ALA A 78 8.24 -6.24 7.53
CA ALA A 78 7.25 -6.89 6.67
C ALA A 78 7.88 -7.66 5.49
N CYS A 79 7.10 -8.48 4.79
CA CYS A 79 7.49 -8.98 3.47
C CYS A 79 7.35 -7.89 2.42
N VAL A 80 6.26 -7.13 2.51
CA VAL A 80 5.95 -5.98 1.66
C VAL A 80 5.30 -4.90 2.50
N ALA A 81 5.76 -3.66 2.37
CA ALA A 81 5.05 -2.48 2.86
C ALA A 81 4.47 -1.69 1.68
N PHE A 82 3.46 -0.88 1.95
CA PHE A 82 2.73 -0.14 0.93
C PHE A 82 2.62 1.34 1.30
N SER A 83 2.73 2.21 0.29
CA SER A 83 2.23 3.57 0.32
C SER A 83 1.07 3.69 -0.67
N MET A 84 -0.08 4.13 -0.20
CA MET A 84 -1.24 4.44 -1.01
C MET A 84 -1.22 5.94 -1.33
N ILE A 85 -1.07 6.26 -2.61
CA ILE A 85 -0.98 7.64 -3.09
C ILE A 85 -2.32 8.03 -3.71
N GLY A 86 -2.98 9.01 -3.11
CA GLY A 86 -4.27 9.53 -3.56
C GLY A 86 -4.13 10.70 -4.51
N ASP A 87 -4.75 10.63 -5.68
CA ASP A 87 -4.87 11.77 -6.62
C ASP A 87 -6.02 12.68 -6.18
N LEU A 88 -5.73 13.50 -5.16
CA LEU A 88 -6.71 14.41 -4.54
C LEU A 88 -7.22 15.48 -5.53
N GLU A 89 -6.36 15.93 -6.42
CA GLU A 89 -6.74 16.92 -7.43
C GLU A 89 -7.77 16.37 -8.42
N ARG A 90 -7.52 15.18 -8.97
CA ARG A 90 -8.44 14.52 -9.89
C ARG A 90 -9.77 14.19 -9.20
N ALA A 91 -9.72 13.73 -7.95
CA ALA A 91 -10.91 13.47 -7.15
C ALA A 91 -11.72 14.74 -6.88
N ALA A 92 -11.04 15.85 -6.55
CA ALA A 92 -11.70 17.14 -6.34
C ALA A 92 -12.31 17.70 -7.64
N ARG A 93 -11.64 17.55 -8.78
CA ARG A 93 -12.20 17.90 -10.09
C ARG A 93 -13.46 17.11 -10.43
N ALA A 94 -13.50 15.83 -10.07
CA ALA A 94 -14.63 14.93 -10.37
C ALA A 94 -15.81 15.10 -9.39
N HIS A 95 -15.54 15.39 -8.12
CA HIS A 95 -16.53 15.29 -7.03
C HIS A 95 -16.57 16.48 -6.08
N GLY A 96 -15.86 17.59 -6.40
CA GLY A 96 -15.72 18.74 -5.51
C GLY A 96 -15.08 18.34 -4.16
N ASP A 97 -15.48 18.99 -3.08
CA ASP A 97 -14.94 18.75 -1.73
C ASP A 97 -15.15 17.29 -1.23
N ARG A 98 -16.15 16.60 -1.77
CA ARG A 98 -16.38 15.19 -1.45
C ARG A 98 -15.27 14.28 -1.97
N GLY A 99 -14.56 14.69 -3.03
CA GLY A 99 -13.46 13.92 -3.62
C GLY A 99 -12.40 13.52 -2.60
N TYR A 100 -12.09 14.42 -1.65
CA TYR A 100 -11.18 14.11 -0.55
C TYR A 100 -11.62 12.87 0.25
N ARG A 101 -12.90 12.81 0.63
CA ARG A 101 -13.46 11.66 1.37
C ARG A 101 -13.46 10.39 0.55
N TYR A 102 -13.72 10.49 -0.75
CA TYR A 102 -13.77 9.32 -1.64
C TYR A 102 -12.40 8.67 -1.83
N VAL A 103 -11.34 9.48 -1.90
CA VAL A 103 -9.96 8.95 -1.91
C VAL A 103 -9.66 8.15 -0.63
N HIS A 104 -10.01 8.69 0.54
CA HIS A 104 -9.79 7.99 1.81
C HIS A 104 -10.69 6.76 1.95
N PHE A 105 -11.91 6.81 1.43
CA PHE A 105 -12.79 5.65 1.40
C PHE A 105 -12.22 4.54 0.50
N GLU A 106 -11.71 4.89 -0.68
CA GLU A 106 -11.05 3.94 -1.58
C GLU A 106 -9.80 3.33 -0.92
N ALA A 107 -8.94 4.15 -0.31
CA ALA A 107 -7.76 3.67 0.41
C ALA A 107 -8.13 2.72 1.56
N GLY A 108 -9.18 3.05 2.32
CA GLY A 108 -9.71 2.20 3.39
C GLY A 108 -10.24 0.87 2.87
N ALA A 109 -10.99 0.88 1.75
CA ALA A 109 -11.49 -0.33 1.11
C ALA A 109 -10.36 -1.23 0.58
N ILE A 110 -9.30 -0.63 0.03
CA ILE A 110 -8.09 -1.36 -0.36
C ILE A 110 -7.44 -1.98 0.89
N GLY A 111 -7.28 -1.21 1.97
CA GLY A 111 -6.71 -1.68 3.23
C GLY A 111 -7.49 -2.85 3.82
N GLU A 112 -8.82 -2.77 3.87
CA GLU A 112 -9.69 -3.88 4.31
C GLU A 112 -9.46 -5.14 3.49
N ARG A 113 -9.41 -5.03 2.17
CA ARG A 113 -9.16 -6.16 1.28
C ARG A 113 -7.76 -6.74 1.44
N LEU A 114 -6.76 -5.90 1.73
CA LEU A 114 -5.41 -6.35 2.07
C LEU A 114 -5.41 -7.19 3.36
N TYR A 115 -6.17 -6.77 4.40
CA TYR A 115 -6.35 -7.56 5.62
C TYR A 115 -6.98 -8.92 5.32
N LEU A 116 -8.11 -8.94 4.62
CA LEU A 116 -8.84 -10.16 4.31
C LEU A 116 -8.00 -11.14 3.46
N ALA A 117 -7.29 -10.63 2.47
CA ALA A 117 -6.43 -11.44 1.62
C ALA A 117 -5.21 -11.98 2.38
N ALA A 118 -4.60 -11.19 3.24
CA ALA A 118 -3.48 -11.63 4.08
C ALA A 118 -3.92 -12.73 5.03
N GLU A 119 -5.03 -12.54 5.76
CA GLU A 119 -5.60 -13.55 6.67
C GLU A 119 -5.91 -14.85 5.95
N ALA A 120 -6.57 -14.79 4.79
CA ALA A 120 -6.90 -15.96 3.98
C ALA A 120 -5.66 -16.76 3.52
N LEU A 121 -4.49 -16.12 3.48
CA LEU A 121 -3.23 -16.71 3.06
C LEU A 121 -2.28 -17.03 4.22
N GLY A 122 -2.74 -16.92 5.47
CA GLY A 122 -1.96 -17.18 6.67
C GLY A 122 -0.87 -16.14 6.93
N LEU A 123 -1.08 -14.91 6.50
CA LEU A 123 -0.18 -13.78 6.69
C LEU A 123 -0.78 -12.79 7.69
N GLY A 124 0.09 -12.05 8.39
CA GLY A 124 -0.30 -10.91 9.20
C GLY A 124 -0.31 -9.63 8.37
N ALA A 125 -1.19 -8.71 8.74
CA ALA A 125 -1.31 -7.42 8.08
C ALA A 125 -1.55 -6.30 9.09
N THR A 126 -1.09 -5.09 8.77
CA THR A 126 -1.30 -3.91 9.62
C THR A 126 -1.43 -2.65 8.77
N GLY A 127 -2.51 -1.91 8.99
CA GLY A 127 -2.66 -0.55 8.48
C GLY A 127 -1.85 0.43 9.34
N ILE A 128 -1.19 1.38 8.70
CA ILE A 128 -0.33 2.37 9.33
C ILE A 128 -0.87 3.76 8.97
N GLY A 129 -1.47 4.43 9.95
CA GLY A 129 -2.06 5.77 9.78
C GLY A 129 -1.09 6.92 10.10
N ALA A 130 0.17 6.61 10.44
CA ALA A 130 1.15 7.59 10.84
C ALA A 130 2.40 7.51 9.95
N PHE A 131 2.66 8.57 9.18
CA PHE A 131 3.74 8.65 8.18
C PHE A 131 4.13 10.11 7.94
N TYR A 132 5.28 10.31 7.28
CA TYR A 132 5.75 11.63 6.87
C TYR A 132 5.34 11.91 5.41
N ASP A 133 4.27 12.66 5.20
CA ASP A 133 3.67 12.91 3.88
C ASP A 133 4.69 13.41 2.85
N GLU A 134 5.42 14.43 3.20
CA GLU A 134 6.35 15.09 2.29
C GLU A 134 7.60 14.24 2.01
N GLU A 135 8.08 13.49 3.00
CA GLU A 135 9.18 12.55 2.83
C GLU A 135 8.80 11.39 1.91
N VAL A 136 7.59 10.84 2.06
CA VAL A 136 7.07 9.79 1.17
C VAL A 136 7.02 10.30 -0.26
N ARG A 137 6.46 11.49 -0.47
CA ARG A 137 6.37 12.11 -1.79
C ARG A 137 7.76 12.27 -2.44
N ARG A 138 8.71 12.85 -1.71
CA ARG A 138 10.10 13.02 -2.18
C ARG A 138 10.78 11.68 -2.42
N TYR A 139 10.58 10.73 -1.51
CA TYR A 139 11.19 9.41 -1.62
C TYR A 139 10.72 8.65 -2.86
N LEU A 140 9.44 8.74 -3.19
CA LEU A 140 8.86 8.15 -4.39
C LEU A 140 9.12 8.99 -5.66
N ASN A 141 9.80 10.14 -5.53
CA ASN A 141 10.08 11.10 -6.61
C ASN A 141 8.80 11.58 -7.31
N LEU A 142 7.75 11.83 -6.53
CA LEU A 142 6.48 12.31 -7.03
C LEU A 142 6.44 13.85 -7.03
N ARG A 143 5.89 14.43 -8.10
CA ARG A 143 5.53 15.85 -8.12
C ARG A 143 4.26 16.08 -7.29
N PRO A 144 4.02 17.29 -6.75
CA PRO A 144 2.82 17.58 -5.96
C PRO A 144 1.51 17.19 -6.64
N GLU A 145 1.43 17.36 -7.98
CA GLU A 145 0.24 17.09 -8.78
C GLU A 145 -0.04 15.58 -8.97
N GLN A 146 0.94 14.72 -8.68
CA GLN A 146 0.80 13.27 -8.84
C GLN A 146 0.12 12.60 -7.64
N GLY A 147 -0.14 13.36 -6.58
CA GLY A 147 -0.88 12.89 -5.42
C GLY A 147 -0.11 12.97 -4.11
N GLN A 148 -0.80 12.62 -3.05
CA GLN A 148 -0.32 12.62 -1.68
C GLN A 148 -0.53 11.25 -1.05
N VAL A 149 0.36 10.84 -0.14
CA VAL A 149 0.14 9.62 0.64
C VAL A 149 -1.08 9.79 1.55
N VAL A 150 -1.95 8.80 1.54
CA VAL A 150 -3.18 8.81 2.35
C VAL A 150 -3.25 7.63 3.31
N TYR A 151 -2.47 6.58 3.08
CA TYR A 151 -2.41 5.42 3.95
C TYR A 151 -1.15 4.61 3.69
N HIS A 152 -0.55 4.07 4.76
CA HIS A 152 0.47 3.04 4.67
C HIS A 152 -0.09 1.69 5.14
N PHE A 153 0.56 0.61 4.71
CA PHE A 153 0.16 -0.74 5.05
C PHE A 153 1.38 -1.67 5.07
N ALA A 154 1.33 -2.75 5.84
CA ALA A 154 2.39 -3.73 5.90
C ALA A 154 1.82 -5.14 5.94
N ILE A 155 2.43 -6.09 5.21
CA ILE A 155 2.04 -7.49 5.18
C ILE A 155 3.30 -8.36 5.33
N GLY A 156 3.23 -9.35 6.23
CA GLY A 156 4.32 -10.29 6.48
C GLY A 156 3.86 -11.51 7.26
N TYR A 157 4.80 -12.33 7.69
CA TYR A 157 4.50 -13.43 8.59
C TYR A 157 4.39 -12.90 10.02
N PRO A 158 3.28 -13.19 10.75
CA PRO A 158 3.14 -12.76 12.12
C PRO A 158 4.15 -13.49 13.01
N ILE A 159 4.68 -12.76 13.99
CA ILE A 159 5.45 -13.37 15.08
C ILE A 159 4.44 -13.71 16.18
N PRO A 160 4.39 -14.96 16.71
CA PRO A 160 3.52 -15.31 17.81
C PRO A 160 3.74 -14.37 19.00
N ASP A 161 2.65 -13.86 19.57
CA ASP A 161 2.71 -13.06 20.79
C ASP A 161 2.52 -13.99 21.99
N PRO A 162 3.56 -14.21 22.83
CA PRO A 162 3.47 -15.10 23.98
C PRO A 162 2.36 -14.74 24.97
N ARG A 163 1.88 -13.49 24.94
CA ARG A 163 0.79 -13.02 25.79
C ARG A 163 -0.59 -13.51 25.35
N LEU A 164 -0.71 -13.99 24.10
CA LEU A 164 -1.97 -14.51 23.55
C LEU A 164 -2.05 -16.04 23.60
N GLU A 165 -0.99 -16.73 24.06
CA GLU A 165 -0.93 -18.20 24.17
C GLU A 165 -1.38 -18.71 25.56
N ALA A 166 -2.07 -17.88 26.36
CA ALA A 166 -2.53 -18.23 27.72
C ALA A 166 -3.99 -18.68 27.73
#